data_77d8e59fa3a3fbb552d1d9a8e047abdb
#
_entry.id   77d8e59fa3a3fbb552d1d9a8e047abdb
#
_cell.length_a   1.000
_cell.length_b   1.000
_cell.length_c   1.000
_cell.angle_alpha   90.00
_cell.angle_beta   90.00
_cell.angle_gamma   90.00
#
_symmetry.space_group_name_H-M   'P 1'
#
loop_
_entity.id
_entity.type
_entity.pdbx_description
1 polymer ?
#
loop_
_entity_poly.entity_id
_entity_poly.type
_entity_poly.pdbx_seq_one_letter_code
_entity_poly.pdbx_strand_id
1 'polypeptide(L)'
;MNTTASEDVLILAIESSCDETAASVVKNGRTVLSNVISSQIATHTVYGGVVPEIASREHIKAINYVIERALTEANVTLEDITAIGVTYGPGLVGALLVGVAEAKAIAYAAHKPLIGVHHIEGHVSANFIENPDLEPPFVCLIVSGGHTHLVIVKDYGEFEIIGRTRDDAAGEAFDKVARAVGLGYPGGPKVDKAAKEGNPHAMEFPRAKVADSPYDFSFSGLKSAVLNYINHAKMTGEEIYVPDLVASFQNAVVDVLVSRAITAAKEYGYKKLAIAGGVASNSALRAAMKEACDKN
;
A
#
# COMPACT_ATOMS: atom_id res chain seq x y z
N MET A 1 12.91 -14.47 -42.71
CA MET A 1 11.84 -14.16 -41.75
C MET A 1 12.28 -12.90 -41.01
N ASN A 2 11.73 -11.75 -41.37
CA ASN A 2 12.01 -10.51 -40.66
C ASN A 2 11.29 -10.57 -39.30
N THR A 3 12.01 -10.84 -38.25
CA THR A 3 11.54 -10.51 -36.89
C THR A 3 11.55 -8.98 -36.79
N THR A 4 10.40 -8.36 -37.02
CA THR A 4 10.18 -6.99 -36.59
C THR A 4 10.42 -6.97 -35.08
N ALA A 5 11.50 -6.34 -34.63
CA ALA A 5 11.67 -6.03 -33.22
C ALA A 5 10.39 -5.30 -32.80
N SER A 6 9.68 -5.81 -31.80
CA SER A 6 8.53 -5.12 -31.25
C SER A 6 9.02 -3.77 -30.74
N GLU A 7 8.41 -2.68 -31.22
CA GLU A 7 8.73 -1.35 -30.70
C GLU A 7 8.53 -1.35 -29.17
N ASP A 8 9.46 -0.74 -28.44
CA ASP A 8 9.36 -0.61 -27.00
C ASP A 8 8.11 0.19 -26.62
N VAL A 9 7.35 -0.31 -25.67
CA VAL A 9 6.17 0.37 -25.12
C VAL A 9 6.60 1.19 -23.90
N LEU A 10 6.45 2.50 -23.97
CA LEU A 10 6.75 3.44 -22.91
C LEU A 10 5.48 4.05 -22.35
N ILE A 11 5.23 3.86 -21.05
CA ILE A 11 4.06 4.41 -20.37
C ILE A 11 4.52 5.50 -19.38
N LEU A 12 3.97 6.71 -19.52
CA LEU A 12 4.02 7.72 -18.47
C LEU A 12 2.86 7.47 -17.51
N ALA A 13 3.16 7.08 -16.29
CA ALA A 13 2.18 6.79 -15.25
C ALA A 13 2.13 7.90 -14.21
N ILE A 14 0.92 8.28 -13.77
CA ILE A 14 0.65 9.37 -12.83
C ILE A 14 -0.20 8.85 -11.67
N GLU A 15 0.24 9.12 -10.43
CA GLU A 15 -0.45 8.76 -9.20
C GLU A 15 -0.64 9.98 -8.30
N SER A 16 -1.87 10.21 -7.83
CA SER A 16 -2.22 11.30 -6.91
C SER A 16 -3.37 10.94 -5.98
N SER A 17 -3.54 9.65 -5.64
CA SER A 17 -4.75 9.18 -4.95
C SER A 17 -4.85 9.58 -3.48
N CYS A 18 -3.74 9.92 -2.81
CA CYS A 18 -3.73 10.23 -1.37
C CYS A 18 -2.80 11.40 -1.02
N ASP A 19 -1.63 11.15 -0.50
CA ASP A 19 -0.70 12.17 0.04
C ASP A 19 0.68 12.14 -0.65
N GLU A 20 0.76 11.51 -1.80
CA GLU A 20 1.95 11.49 -2.64
C GLU A 20 1.61 11.80 -4.08
N THR A 21 2.30 12.79 -4.66
CA THR A 21 2.24 13.05 -6.10
C THR A 21 3.39 12.30 -6.74
N ALA A 22 3.09 11.35 -7.62
CA ALA A 22 4.13 10.58 -8.29
C ALA A 22 3.94 10.53 -9.80
N ALA A 23 5.05 10.48 -10.53
CA ALA A 23 5.09 10.13 -11.94
C ALA A 23 6.26 9.21 -12.23
N SER A 24 6.07 8.28 -13.16
CA SER A 24 7.07 7.32 -13.57
C SER A 24 7.00 7.05 -15.06
N VAL A 25 8.14 6.69 -15.66
CA VAL A 25 8.19 6.13 -17.02
C VAL A 25 8.55 4.65 -16.90
N VAL A 26 7.66 3.80 -17.42
CA VAL A 26 7.82 2.35 -17.37
C VAL A 26 7.90 1.80 -18.79
N LYS A 27 8.93 1.00 -19.04
CA LYS A 27 9.19 0.34 -20.31
C LYS A 27 8.71 -1.12 -20.26
N ASN A 28 7.92 -1.51 -21.25
CA ASN A 28 7.45 -2.89 -21.46
C ASN A 28 6.81 -3.52 -20.22
N GLY A 29 6.14 -2.70 -19.40
CA GLY A 29 5.41 -3.11 -18.20
C GLY A 29 6.26 -3.62 -17.04
N ARG A 30 7.59 -3.64 -17.14
CA ARG A 30 8.49 -4.23 -16.11
C ARG A 30 9.68 -3.35 -15.74
N THR A 31 10.22 -2.60 -16.67
CA THR A 31 11.44 -1.81 -16.44
C THR A 31 11.08 -0.38 -16.08
N VAL A 32 11.38 0.04 -14.87
CA VAL A 32 11.21 1.42 -14.43
C VAL A 32 12.40 2.25 -14.91
N LEU A 33 12.14 3.20 -15.81
CA LEU A 33 13.15 4.15 -16.31
C LEU A 33 13.29 5.36 -15.39
N SER A 34 12.19 5.78 -14.77
CA SER A 34 12.17 6.85 -13.77
C SER A 34 11.02 6.63 -12.78
N ASN A 35 11.19 7.12 -11.55
CA ASN A 35 10.14 7.14 -10.54
C ASN A 35 10.34 8.35 -9.62
N VAL A 36 9.56 9.39 -9.84
CA VAL A 36 9.66 10.66 -9.11
C VAL A 36 8.47 10.80 -8.18
N ILE A 37 8.75 11.04 -6.90
CA ILE A 37 7.74 11.15 -5.85
C ILE A 37 7.91 12.48 -5.11
N SER A 38 6.83 13.23 -4.98
CA SER A 38 6.71 14.38 -4.09
C SER A 38 5.79 14.01 -2.93
N SER A 39 6.38 13.65 -1.79
CA SER A 39 5.65 13.22 -0.61
C SER A 39 5.18 14.41 0.22
N GLN A 40 3.96 14.33 0.73
CA GLN A 40 3.32 15.33 1.59
C GLN A 40 3.39 14.94 3.08
N ILE A 41 4.14 13.88 3.43
CA ILE A 41 4.25 13.38 4.82
C ILE A 41 4.62 14.51 5.79
N ALA A 42 5.59 15.36 5.43
CA ALA A 42 6.01 16.48 6.27
C ALA A 42 4.86 17.46 6.56
N THR A 43 4.05 17.76 5.55
CA THR A 43 2.87 18.63 5.66
C THR A 43 1.81 18.00 6.56
N HIS A 44 1.51 16.72 6.36
CA HIS A 44 0.44 16.03 7.09
C HIS A 44 0.83 15.61 8.52
N THR A 45 2.13 15.48 8.81
CA THR A 45 2.63 15.18 10.16
C THR A 45 2.15 16.21 11.19
N VAL A 46 2.05 17.49 10.82
CA VAL A 46 1.58 18.58 11.70
C VAL A 46 0.13 18.35 12.16
N TYR A 47 -0.68 17.72 11.29
CA TYR A 47 -2.10 17.42 11.58
C TYR A 47 -2.29 16.02 12.18
N GLY A 48 -1.23 15.23 12.26
CA GLY A 48 -1.27 13.85 12.73
C GLY A 48 -1.95 12.85 11.78
N GLY A 49 -2.05 13.18 10.49
CA GLY A 49 -2.63 12.35 9.44
C GLY A 49 -3.06 13.18 8.23
N VAL A 50 -3.48 12.51 7.17
CA VAL A 50 -3.82 13.15 5.90
C VAL A 50 -5.08 14.02 6.03
N VAL A 51 -4.98 15.27 5.55
CA VAL A 51 -6.10 16.21 5.41
C VAL A 51 -6.44 16.35 3.94
N PRO A 52 -7.62 15.85 3.47
CA PRO A 52 -7.93 15.73 2.05
C PRO A 52 -7.84 17.03 1.23
N GLU A 53 -8.30 18.15 1.79
CA GLU A 53 -8.24 19.44 1.10
C GLU A 53 -6.81 19.95 0.95
N ILE A 54 -5.97 19.75 1.97
CA ILE A 54 -4.56 20.11 1.90
C ILE A 54 -3.85 19.22 0.87
N ALA A 55 -4.13 17.93 0.88
CA ALA A 55 -3.55 16.99 -0.08
C ALA A 55 -3.84 17.42 -1.52
N SER A 56 -5.10 17.76 -1.83
CA SER A 56 -5.47 18.24 -3.18
C SER A 56 -4.68 19.48 -3.61
N ARG A 57 -4.48 20.43 -2.72
CA ARG A 57 -3.72 21.67 -3.01
C ARG A 57 -2.23 21.40 -3.23
N GLU A 58 -1.64 20.49 -2.47
CA GLU A 58 -0.24 20.10 -2.64
C GLU A 58 -0.02 19.36 -3.96
N HIS A 59 -0.96 18.51 -4.39
CA HIS A 59 -0.90 17.87 -5.72
C HIS A 59 -0.84 18.89 -6.85
N ILE A 60 -1.68 19.94 -6.81
CA ILE A 60 -1.68 21.01 -7.83
C ILE A 60 -0.30 21.69 -7.94
N LYS A 61 0.40 21.88 -6.82
CA LYS A 61 1.73 22.52 -6.81
C LYS A 61 2.82 21.61 -7.37
N ALA A 62 2.69 20.30 -7.18
CA ALA A 62 3.76 19.33 -7.44
C ALA A 62 3.65 18.67 -8.82
N ILE A 63 2.45 18.51 -9.38
CA ILE A 63 2.19 17.56 -10.46
C ILE A 63 3.02 17.83 -11.72
N ASN A 64 3.09 19.07 -12.18
CA ASN A 64 3.85 19.42 -13.39
C ASN A 64 5.35 19.15 -13.20
N TYR A 65 5.90 19.54 -12.04
CA TYR A 65 7.29 19.31 -11.71
C TYR A 65 7.63 17.82 -11.66
N VAL A 66 6.76 17.01 -11.07
CA VAL A 66 6.98 15.55 -10.94
C VAL A 66 6.95 14.89 -12.31
N ILE A 67 6.03 15.28 -13.19
CA ILE A 67 5.94 14.75 -14.56
C ILE A 67 7.16 15.16 -15.40
N GLU A 68 7.54 16.43 -15.39
CA GLU A 68 8.69 16.94 -16.13
C GLU A 68 9.99 16.23 -15.69
N ARG A 69 10.15 16.05 -14.38
CA ARG A 69 11.28 15.30 -13.84
C ARG A 69 11.29 13.85 -14.26
N ALA A 70 10.13 13.17 -14.23
CA ALA A 70 10.02 11.77 -14.62
C ALA A 70 10.44 11.56 -16.09
N LEU A 71 10.04 12.43 -17.01
CA LEU A 71 10.47 12.39 -18.40
C LEU A 71 11.97 12.67 -18.54
N THR A 72 12.47 13.67 -17.82
CA THR A 72 13.89 14.04 -17.85
C THR A 72 14.79 12.92 -17.31
N GLU A 73 14.44 12.33 -16.16
CA GLU A 73 15.21 11.24 -15.56
C GLU A 73 15.18 9.96 -16.40
N ALA A 74 14.08 9.72 -17.13
CA ALA A 74 13.98 8.64 -18.10
C ALA A 74 14.71 8.92 -19.42
N ASN A 75 15.18 10.17 -19.64
CA ASN A 75 15.77 10.64 -20.87
C ASN A 75 14.85 10.43 -22.10
N VAL A 76 13.56 10.75 -21.95
CA VAL A 76 12.54 10.66 -23.00
C VAL A 76 11.70 11.94 -23.05
N THR A 77 11.01 12.13 -24.18
CA THR A 77 10.03 13.20 -24.40
C THR A 77 8.61 12.64 -24.46
N LEU A 78 7.59 13.50 -24.49
CA LEU A 78 6.21 13.05 -24.68
C LEU A 78 6.00 12.39 -26.05
N GLU A 79 6.84 12.68 -27.04
CA GLU A 79 6.77 12.04 -28.37
C GLU A 79 7.09 10.55 -28.29
N ASP A 80 8.03 10.19 -27.41
CA ASP A 80 8.48 8.80 -27.20
C ASP A 80 7.46 7.96 -26.41
N ILE A 81 6.56 8.62 -25.64
CA ILE A 81 5.56 7.94 -24.80
C ILE A 81 4.50 7.28 -25.69
N THR A 82 4.20 6.02 -25.39
CA THR A 82 3.17 5.24 -26.10
C THR A 82 1.77 5.53 -25.56
N ALA A 83 1.60 5.64 -24.23
CA ALA A 83 0.33 5.93 -23.60
C ALA A 83 0.54 6.59 -22.22
N ILE A 84 -0.53 7.27 -21.73
CA ILE A 84 -0.57 7.88 -20.40
C ILE A 84 -1.43 7.00 -19.50
N GLY A 85 -0.85 6.53 -18.38
CA GLY A 85 -1.57 5.84 -17.33
C GLY A 85 -1.87 6.80 -16.18
N VAL A 86 -3.05 6.70 -15.56
CA VAL A 86 -3.39 7.51 -14.38
C VAL A 86 -4.28 6.76 -13.42
N THR A 87 -4.00 6.87 -12.13
CA THR A 87 -4.88 6.34 -11.08
C THR A 87 -6.17 7.15 -11.03
N TYR A 88 -7.32 6.46 -11.24
CA TYR A 88 -8.64 7.09 -11.20
C TYR A 88 -9.43 6.79 -9.92
N GLY A 89 -8.97 5.87 -9.11
CA GLY A 89 -9.63 5.44 -7.86
C GLY A 89 -9.19 4.04 -7.41
N PRO A 90 -9.53 3.68 -6.16
CA PRO A 90 -10.03 4.55 -5.08
C PRO A 90 -8.98 5.52 -4.55
N GLY A 91 -9.45 6.56 -3.84
CA GLY A 91 -8.60 7.58 -3.22
C GLY A 91 -9.38 8.82 -2.81
N LEU A 92 -8.67 9.87 -2.39
CA LEU A 92 -9.24 11.16 -2.06
C LEU A 92 -9.71 11.86 -3.34
N VAL A 93 -11.01 12.17 -3.43
CA VAL A 93 -11.63 12.67 -4.66
C VAL A 93 -10.90 13.91 -5.21
N GLY A 94 -10.61 14.91 -4.37
CA GLY A 94 -9.92 16.12 -4.78
C GLY A 94 -8.49 15.87 -5.26
N ALA A 95 -7.78 14.93 -4.65
CA ALA A 95 -6.45 14.51 -5.04
C ALA A 95 -6.46 13.78 -6.39
N LEU A 96 -7.34 12.78 -6.55
CA LEU A 96 -7.53 12.04 -7.81
C LEU A 96 -7.85 12.98 -8.99
N LEU A 97 -8.71 13.97 -8.76
CA LEU A 97 -9.10 14.94 -9.81
C LEU A 97 -7.89 15.69 -10.38
N VAL A 98 -6.88 16.01 -9.57
CA VAL A 98 -5.66 16.68 -10.05
C VAL A 98 -4.92 15.80 -11.04
N GLY A 99 -4.58 14.57 -10.67
CA GLY A 99 -3.86 13.65 -11.55
C GLY A 99 -4.64 13.30 -12.81
N VAL A 100 -5.95 13.02 -12.68
CA VAL A 100 -6.81 12.70 -13.82
C VAL A 100 -6.97 13.87 -14.78
N ALA A 101 -7.10 15.10 -14.28
CA ALA A 101 -7.20 16.27 -15.13
C ALA A 101 -5.91 16.51 -15.92
N GLU A 102 -4.77 16.42 -15.26
CA GLU A 102 -3.46 16.59 -15.89
C GLU A 102 -3.17 15.49 -16.92
N ALA A 103 -3.41 14.22 -16.57
CA ALA A 103 -3.25 13.10 -17.49
C ALA A 103 -4.12 13.23 -18.75
N LYS A 104 -5.38 13.69 -18.60
CA LYS A 104 -6.27 13.97 -19.72
C LYS A 104 -5.74 15.10 -20.60
N ALA A 105 -5.25 16.18 -20.01
CA ALA A 105 -4.70 17.32 -20.75
C ALA A 105 -3.48 16.90 -21.59
N ILE A 106 -2.54 16.15 -20.98
CA ILE A 106 -1.35 15.63 -21.66
C ILE A 106 -1.74 14.66 -22.77
N ALA A 107 -2.59 13.67 -22.48
CA ALA A 107 -3.03 12.67 -23.46
C ALA A 107 -3.71 13.33 -24.67
N TYR A 108 -4.56 14.33 -24.43
CA TYR A 108 -5.23 15.09 -25.48
C TYR A 108 -4.24 15.90 -26.32
N ALA A 109 -3.35 16.66 -25.68
CA ALA A 109 -2.38 17.52 -26.37
C ALA A 109 -1.34 16.72 -27.17
N ALA A 110 -0.89 15.58 -26.63
CA ALA A 110 0.11 14.72 -27.27
C ALA A 110 -0.51 13.67 -28.22
N HIS A 111 -1.85 13.64 -28.35
CA HIS A 111 -2.56 12.60 -29.12
C HIS A 111 -2.21 11.17 -28.71
N LYS A 112 -2.06 10.91 -27.40
CA LYS A 112 -1.74 9.60 -26.85
C LYS A 112 -2.96 8.95 -26.20
N PRO A 113 -3.06 7.61 -26.20
CA PRO A 113 -4.08 6.90 -25.44
C PRO A 113 -4.00 7.23 -23.95
N LEU A 114 -5.16 7.32 -23.28
CA LEU A 114 -5.27 7.47 -21.83
C LEU A 114 -5.79 6.16 -21.22
N ILE A 115 -5.10 5.66 -20.22
CA ILE A 115 -5.41 4.42 -19.52
C ILE A 115 -5.73 4.73 -18.05
N GLY A 116 -6.96 4.43 -17.62
CA GLY A 116 -7.34 4.50 -16.22
C GLY A 116 -6.83 3.28 -15.46
N VAL A 117 -6.12 3.50 -14.36
CA VAL A 117 -5.59 2.44 -13.49
C VAL A 117 -6.30 2.46 -12.16
N HIS A 118 -6.75 1.30 -11.69
CA HIS A 118 -7.31 1.17 -10.35
C HIS A 118 -6.17 1.10 -9.32
N HIS A 119 -6.24 1.90 -8.25
CA HIS A 119 -5.17 2.02 -7.25
C HIS A 119 -4.73 0.66 -6.67
N ILE A 120 -5.70 -0.22 -6.39
CA ILE A 120 -5.41 -1.57 -5.88
C ILE A 120 -4.69 -2.43 -6.92
N GLU A 121 -5.03 -2.28 -8.19
CA GLU A 121 -4.31 -2.93 -9.29
C GLU A 121 -2.86 -2.43 -9.39
N GLY A 122 -2.63 -1.14 -9.17
CA GLY A 122 -1.28 -0.57 -9.07
C GLY A 122 -0.46 -1.24 -7.97
N HIS A 123 -1.03 -1.48 -6.80
CA HIS A 123 -0.36 -2.22 -5.72
C HIS A 123 -0.03 -3.66 -6.12
N VAL A 124 -0.95 -4.38 -6.78
CA VAL A 124 -0.69 -5.73 -7.30
C VAL A 124 0.45 -5.70 -8.29
N SER A 125 0.38 -4.79 -9.25
CA SER A 125 1.33 -4.69 -10.38
C SER A 125 2.75 -4.32 -9.95
N ALA A 126 2.93 -3.63 -8.83
CA ALA A 126 4.25 -3.33 -8.26
C ALA A 126 5.08 -4.59 -7.99
N ASN A 127 4.44 -5.73 -7.69
CA ASN A 127 5.14 -7.00 -7.51
C ASN A 127 5.84 -7.48 -8.77
N PHE A 128 5.32 -7.16 -9.96
CA PHE A 128 5.93 -7.53 -11.23
C PHE A 128 7.22 -6.78 -11.54
N ILE A 129 7.42 -5.61 -10.91
CA ILE A 129 8.65 -4.82 -11.02
C ILE A 129 9.73 -5.44 -10.14
N GLU A 130 9.40 -5.74 -8.89
CA GLU A 130 10.31 -6.33 -7.90
C GLU A 130 10.70 -7.77 -8.25
N ASN A 131 9.77 -8.51 -8.88
CA ASN A 131 9.92 -9.92 -9.21
C ASN A 131 9.63 -10.14 -10.70
N PRO A 132 10.63 -9.93 -11.57
CA PRO A 132 10.44 -10.03 -13.03
C PRO A 132 9.92 -11.39 -13.52
N ASP A 133 10.20 -12.47 -12.77
CA ASP A 133 9.75 -13.84 -13.08
C ASP A 133 8.36 -14.17 -12.49
N LEU A 134 7.75 -13.22 -11.76
CA LEU A 134 6.42 -13.45 -11.22
C LEU A 134 5.38 -13.40 -12.34
N GLU A 135 4.63 -14.47 -12.47
CA GLU A 135 3.52 -14.61 -13.41
C GLU A 135 2.26 -15.05 -12.68
N PRO A 136 1.08 -14.57 -13.11
CA PRO A 136 -0.18 -15.12 -12.63
C PRO A 136 -0.28 -16.64 -12.89
N PRO A 137 -1.14 -17.39 -12.16
CA PRO A 137 -1.96 -16.90 -11.07
C PRO A 137 -1.23 -16.92 -9.71
N PHE A 138 -1.66 -16.05 -8.78
CA PHE A 138 -1.15 -16.01 -7.40
C PHE A 138 -2.15 -15.31 -6.45
N VAL A 139 -1.92 -15.47 -5.14
CA VAL A 139 -2.63 -14.70 -4.10
C VAL A 139 -1.81 -13.47 -3.77
N CYS A 140 -2.45 -12.30 -3.64
CA CYS A 140 -1.82 -11.06 -3.22
C CYS A 140 -2.51 -10.51 -1.97
N LEU A 141 -1.73 -10.32 -0.90
CA LEU A 141 -2.17 -9.59 0.29
C LEU A 141 -1.76 -8.11 0.14
N ILE A 142 -2.75 -7.23 0.01
CA ILE A 142 -2.54 -5.78 -0.10
C ILE A 142 -2.79 -5.16 1.26
N VAL A 143 -1.77 -4.52 1.84
CA VAL A 143 -1.83 -3.90 3.16
C VAL A 143 -1.21 -2.52 3.12
N SER A 144 -2.03 -1.48 3.22
CA SER A 144 -1.63 -0.08 3.19
C SER A 144 -2.26 0.73 4.32
N GLY A 145 -2.05 2.03 4.33
CA GLY A 145 -2.68 2.96 5.28
C GLY A 145 -4.21 2.93 5.21
N GLY A 146 -4.78 2.85 4.00
CA GLY A 146 -6.23 2.89 3.77
C GLY A 146 -6.86 1.56 3.36
N HIS A 147 -6.07 0.56 2.99
CA HIS A 147 -6.59 -0.68 2.42
C HIS A 147 -5.99 -1.92 3.07
N THR A 148 -6.83 -2.92 3.32
CA THR A 148 -6.42 -4.28 3.64
C THR A 148 -7.30 -5.22 2.82
N HIS A 149 -6.70 -5.82 1.78
CA HIS A 149 -7.41 -6.68 0.84
C HIS A 149 -6.64 -7.98 0.63
N LEU A 150 -7.38 -9.05 0.40
CA LEU A 150 -6.88 -10.31 -0.09
C LEU A 150 -7.41 -10.54 -1.50
N VAL A 151 -6.51 -10.73 -2.44
CA VAL A 151 -6.81 -10.70 -3.88
C VAL A 151 -6.28 -11.95 -4.54
N ILE A 152 -7.07 -12.56 -5.41
CA ILE A 152 -6.60 -13.55 -6.37
C ILE A 152 -6.29 -12.83 -7.68
N VAL A 153 -5.06 -12.93 -8.12
CA VAL A 153 -4.61 -12.46 -9.43
C VAL A 153 -4.68 -13.64 -10.38
N LYS A 154 -5.66 -13.63 -11.27
CA LYS A 154 -5.93 -14.74 -12.21
C LYS A 154 -5.07 -14.62 -13.46
N ASP A 155 -4.96 -13.40 -13.97
CA ASP A 155 -4.13 -13.04 -15.13
C ASP A 155 -3.73 -11.56 -15.01
N TYR A 156 -2.93 -11.05 -15.94
CA TYR A 156 -2.58 -9.64 -16.02
C TYR A 156 -3.84 -8.79 -16.24
N GLY A 157 -4.06 -7.82 -15.32
CA GLY A 157 -5.27 -6.99 -15.31
C GLY A 157 -6.55 -7.73 -14.90
N GLU A 158 -6.47 -9.00 -14.50
CA GLU A 158 -7.62 -9.79 -14.04
C GLU A 158 -7.40 -10.21 -12.59
N PHE A 159 -8.14 -9.58 -11.66
CA PHE A 159 -8.05 -9.89 -10.24
C PHE A 159 -9.43 -9.91 -9.55
N GLU A 160 -9.53 -10.70 -8.50
CA GLU A 160 -10.73 -10.86 -7.69
C GLU A 160 -10.41 -10.58 -6.23
N ILE A 161 -11.12 -9.63 -5.62
CA ILE A 161 -11.02 -9.36 -4.18
C ILE A 161 -11.87 -10.40 -3.45
N ILE A 162 -11.21 -11.31 -2.73
CA ILE A 162 -11.86 -12.38 -1.96
C ILE A 162 -12.01 -12.04 -0.48
N GLY A 163 -11.27 -11.05 0.01
CA GLY A 163 -11.35 -10.56 1.39
C GLY A 163 -10.95 -9.11 1.49
N ARG A 164 -11.56 -8.40 2.46
CA ARG A 164 -11.27 -6.99 2.73
C ARG A 164 -11.51 -6.67 4.20
N THR A 165 -10.93 -5.57 4.67
CA THR A 165 -11.29 -5.10 6.01
C THR A 165 -12.73 -4.61 6.06
N ARG A 166 -13.39 -4.92 7.17
CA ARG A 166 -14.77 -4.48 7.48
C ARG A 166 -14.80 -3.16 8.25
N ASP A 167 -13.63 -2.71 8.72
CA ASP A 167 -13.48 -1.51 9.53
C ASP A 167 -12.11 -0.84 9.26
N ASP A 168 -11.30 -0.56 10.29
CA ASP A 168 -9.98 0.05 10.10
C ASP A 168 -9.08 -0.82 9.21
N ALA A 169 -8.33 -0.21 8.30
CA ALA A 169 -7.22 -0.87 7.63
C ALA A 169 -6.08 -1.16 8.64
N ALA A 170 -5.26 -2.17 8.34
CA ALA A 170 -4.14 -2.49 9.23
C ALA A 170 -3.19 -1.30 9.43
N GLY A 171 -2.84 -0.58 8.37
CA GLY A 171 -1.98 0.60 8.46
C GLY A 171 -2.62 1.73 9.27
N GLU A 172 -3.92 1.95 9.13
CA GLU A 172 -4.67 2.90 9.95
C GLU A 172 -4.63 2.53 11.45
N ALA A 173 -4.73 1.22 11.75
CA ALA A 173 -4.59 0.75 13.13
C ALA A 173 -3.18 1.01 13.68
N PHE A 174 -2.13 0.78 12.87
CA PHE A 174 -0.75 1.15 13.22
C PHE A 174 -0.61 2.63 13.52
N ASP A 175 -1.16 3.52 12.69
CA ASP A 175 -1.07 4.97 12.88
C ASP A 175 -1.78 5.44 14.15
N LYS A 176 -2.97 4.88 14.42
CA LYS A 176 -3.76 5.22 15.61
C LYS A 176 -3.07 4.76 16.90
N VAL A 177 -2.51 3.55 16.92
CA VAL A 177 -1.77 3.03 18.09
C VAL A 177 -0.47 3.82 18.28
N ALA A 178 0.30 4.06 17.22
CA ALA A 178 1.53 4.86 17.29
C ALA A 178 1.29 6.25 17.90
N ARG A 179 0.21 6.90 17.46
CA ARG A 179 -0.20 8.21 18.03
C ARG A 179 -0.53 8.11 19.51
N ALA A 180 -1.26 7.09 19.94
CA ALA A 180 -1.68 6.91 21.32
C ALA A 180 -0.51 6.70 22.30
N VAL A 181 0.58 6.09 21.84
CA VAL A 181 1.81 5.87 22.62
C VAL A 181 2.89 6.93 22.37
N GLY A 182 2.58 8.02 21.63
CA GLY A 182 3.49 9.13 21.41
C GLY A 182 4.58 8.92 20.34
N LEU A 183 4.50 7.87 19.55
CA LEU A 183 5.45 7.62 18.44
C LEU A 183 5.21 8.54 17.23
N GLY A 184 3.98 9.07 17.06
CA GLY A 184 3.64 10.01 15.99
C GLY A 184 3.37 9.35 14.65
N TYR A 185 3.39 10.16 13.57
CA TYR A 185 3.06 9.77 12.18
C TYR A 185 4.31 9.82 11.27
N PRO A 186 4.44 8.93 10.25
CA PRO A 186 3.65 7.72 10.02
C PRO A 186 3.92 6.65 11.08
N GLY A 187 2.85 5.93 11.50
CA GLY A 187 2.92 5.02 12.64
C GLY A 187 3.59 3.68 12.31
N GLY A 188 3.30 3.11 11.14
CA GLY A 188 3.79 1.78 10.77
C GLY A 188 5.30 1.59 10.95
N PRO A 189 6.16 2.41 10.32
CA PRO A 189 7.61 2.30 10.45
C PRO A 189 8.12 2.53 11.88
N LYS A 190 7.47 3.41 12.63
CA LYS A 190 7.86 3.74 14.02
C LYS A 190 7.50 2.62 14.99
N VAL A 191 6.33 2.00 14.80
CA VAL A 191 5.92 0.80 15.54
C VAL A 191 6.85 -0.36 15.23
N ASP A 192 7.14 -0.63 13.94
CA ASP A 192 8.05 -1.71 13.54
C ASP A 192 9.45 -1.55 14.14
N LYS A 193 9.95 -0.31 14.21
CA LYS A 193 11.23 -0.01 14.84
C LYS A 193 11.19 -0.25 16.35
N ALA A 194 10.20 0.28 17.06
CA ALA A 194 10.09 0.14 18.52
C ALA A 194 9.80 -1.30 18.95
N ALA A 195 9.01 -2.04 18.18
CA ALA A 195 8.68 -3.43 18.45
C ALA A 195 9.90 -4.38 18.45
N LYS A 196 11.00 -4.01 17.81
CA LYS A 196 12.24 -4.81 17.81
C LYS A 196 12.91 -4.90 19.18
N GLU A 197 12.62 -3.95 20.07
CA GLU A 197 13.14 -3.90 21.43
C GLU A 197 12.17 -4.53 22.44
N GLY A 198 10.97 -4.94 22.01
CA GLY A 198 9.91 -5.46 22.84
C GLY A 198 9.67 -6.95 22.72
N ASN A 199 8.96 -7.50 23.70
CA ASN A 199 8.47 -8.87 23.67
C ASN A 199 7.10 -8.95 23.01
N PRO A 200 6.94 -9.65 21.84
CA PRO A 200 5.67 -9.77 21.13
C PRO A 200 4.59 -10.58 21.87
N HIS A 201 4.96 -11.22 22.98
CA HIS A 201 4.07 -12.02 23.83
C HIS A 201 3.88 -11.43 25.24
N ALA A 202 4.31 -10.18 25.47
CA ALA A 202 4.14 -9.53 26.77
C ALA A 202 2.67 -9.27 27.11
N MET A 203 1.84 -9.03 26.09
CA MET A 203 0.40 -8.76 26.23
C MET A 203 -0.38 -9.60 25.23
N GLU A 204 -1.52 -10.12 25.67
CA GLU A 204 -2.43 -10.86 24.82
C GLU A 204 -3.53 -9.93 24.29
N PHE A 205 -3.48 -9.64 22.98
CA PHE A 205 -4.49 -8.84 22.28
C PHE A 205 -5.40 -9.71 21.41
N PRO A 206 -6.66 -9.30 21.18
CA PRO A 206 -7.61 -10.10 20.41
C PRO A 206 -7.21 -10.19 18.92
N ARG A 207 -7.49 -11.35 18.32
CA ARG A 207 -7.40 -11.62 16.89
C ARG A 207 -8.83 -11.77 16.37
N ALA A 208 -9.36 -10.74 15.75
CA ALA A 208 -10.74 -10.75 15.30
C ALA A 208 -10.99 -11.83 14.25
N LYS A 209 -12.09 -12.57 14.42
CA LYS A 209 -12.65 -13.47 13.41
C LYS A 209 -13.93 -12.85 12.87
N VAL A 210 -14.01 -12.72 11.55
CA VAL A 210 -15.24 -12.29 10.87
C VAL A 210 -16.07 -13.54 10.61
N ALA A 211 -17.24 -13.62 11.24
CA ALA A 211 -18.00 -14.88 11.35
C ALA A 211 -18.52 -15.39 9.99
N ASP A 212 -18.83 -14.47 9.08
CA ASP A 212 -19.46 -14.74 7.77
C ASP A 212 -18.45 -14.73 6.60
N SER A 213 -17.16 -14.53 6.88
CA SER A 213 -16.12 -14.52 5.85
C SER A 213 -14.77 -14.98 6.42
N PRO A 214 -14.20 -16.07 5.89
CA PRO A 214 -12.89 -16.56 6.34
C PRO A 214 -11.72 -15.68 5.91
N TYR A 215 -11.93 -14.81 4.91
CA TYR A 215 -10.86 -13.98 4.31
C TYR A 215 -10.92 -12.51 4.70
N ASP A 216 -12.05 -12.05 5.29
CA ASP A 216 -12.18 -10.65 5.69
C ASP A 216 -11.39 -10.35 6.96
N PHE A 217 -11.03 -9.08 7.10
CA PHE A 217 -10.25 -8.56 8.22
C PHE A 217 -11.08 -7.62 9.09
N SER A 218 -10.64 -7.44 10.33
CA SER A 218 -11.14 -6.41 11.26
C SER A 218 -10.04 -6.05 12.23
N PHE A 219 -9.75 -4.76 12.39
CA PHE A 219 -8.71 -4.25 13.27
C PHE A 219 -9.23 -3.22 14.28
N SER A 220 -10.48 -2.76 14.17
CA SER A 220 -11.05 -1.79 15.10
C SER A 220 -11.13 -2.33 16.52
N GLY A 221 -11.49 -3.60 16.70
CA GLY A 221 -11.54 -4.28 17.99
C GLY A 221 -10.15 -4.40 18.63
N LEU A 222 -9.15 -4.77 17.84
CA LEU A 222 -7.75 -4.83 18.28
C LEU A 222 -7.25 -3.45 18.71
N LYS A 223 -7.44 -2.43 17.88
CA LYS A 223 -7.11 -1.05 18.20
C LYS A 223 -7.76 -0.61 19.52
N SER A 224 -9.06 -0.87 19.66
CA SER A 224 -9.81 -0.48 20.88
C SER A 224 -9.28 -1.20 22.12
N ALA A 225 -8.90 -2.46 22.02
CA ALA A 225 -8.28 -3.19 23.14
C ALA A 225 -6.96 -2.55 23.58
N VAL A 226 -6.10 -2.17 22.63
CA VAL A 226 -4.84 -1.46 22.93
C VAL A 226 -5.10 -0.11 23.57
N LEU A 227 -6.01 0.70 23.03
CA LEU A 227 -6.36 2.01 23.57
C LEU A 227 -6.95 1.90 24.99
N ASN A 228 -7.80 0.91 25.24
CA ASN A 228 -8.35 0.64 26.56
C ASN A 228 -7.26 0.24 27.55
N TYR A 229 -6.30 -0.60 27.15
CA TYR A 229 -5.15 -0.94 27.98
C TYR A 229 -4.34 0.29 28.36
N ILE A 230 -4.01 1.15 27.39
CA ILE A 230 -3.29 2.42 27.62
C ILE A 230 -4.06 3.32 28.61
N ASN A 231 -5.36 3.46 28.40
CA ASN A 231 -6.19 4.30 29.28
C ASN A 231 -6.28 3.73 30.69
N HIS A 232 -6.42 2.42 30.83
CA HIS A 232 -6.43 1.76 32.15
C HIS A 232 -5.12 2.00 32.91
N ALA A 233 -3.98 1.76 32.27
CA ALA A 233 -2.67 1.99 32.86
C ALA A 233 -2.49 3.45 33.31
N LYS A 234 -2.95 4.42 32.50
CA LYS A 234 -2.93 5.84 32.88
C LYS A 234 -3.78 6.13 34.11
N MET A 235 -4.95 5.49 34.24
CA MET A 235 -5.85 5.68 35.40
C MET A 235 -5.31 5.03 36.66
N THR A 236 -4.64 3.89 36.55
CA THR A 236 -4.06 3.15 37.68
C THR A 236 -2.65 3.64 38.10
N GLY A 237 -2.02 4.47 37.24
CA GLY A 237 -0.63 4.89 37.44
C GLY A 237 0.39 3.82 37.11
N GLU A 238 -0.02 2.80 36.36
CA GLU A 238 0.86 1.72 35.86
C GLU A 238 1.75 2.25 34.74
N GLU A 239 3.04 1.98 34.82
CA GLU A 239 3.99 2.34 33.76
C GLU A 239 3.94 1.35 32.61
N ILE A 240 3.78 1.86 31.40
CA ILE A 240 3.74 1.04 30.19
C ILE A 240 5.12 1.03 29.54
N TYR A 241 5.70 -0.16 29.38
CA TYR A 241 6.86 -0.33 28.51
C TYR A 241 6.40 -0.38 27.06
N VAL A 242 6.51 0.77 26.37
CA VAL A 242 5.98 0.96 25.01
C VAL A 242 6.48 -0.09 24.00
N PRO A 243 7.77 -0.50 23.99
CA PRO A 243 8.23 -1.55 23.06
C PRO A 243 7.45 -2.87 23.17
N ASP A 244 7.14 -3.34 24.40
CA ASP A 244 6.35 -4.56 24.61
C ASP A 244 4.91 -4.41 24.09
N LEU A 245 4.30 -3.26 24.40
CA LEU A 245 2.93 -2.97 23.95
C LEU A 245 2.83 -3.01 22.43
N VAL A 246 3.72 -2.28 21.74
CA VAL A 246 3.67 -2.21 20.27
C VAL A 246 4.15 -3.50 19.60
N ALA A 247 5.05 -4.26 20.21
CA ALA A 247 5.45 -5.59 19.74
C ALA A 247 4.27 -6.57 19.82
N SER A 248 3.54 -6.59 20.94
CA SER A 248 2.37 -7.44 21.13
C SER A 248 1.22 -7.06 20.20
N PHE A 249 0.99 -5.74 19.98
CA PHE A 249 0.03 -5.24 19.00
C PHE A 249 0.41 -5.66 17.57
N GLN A 250 1.66 -5.42 17.17
CA GLN A 250 2.17 -5.80 15.84
C GLN A 250 2.03 -7.30 15.60
N ASN A 251 2.38 -8.13 16.60
CA ASN A 251 2.22 -9.58 16.52
C ASN A 251 0.75 -9.97 16.27
N ALA A 252 -0.21 -9.34 16.95
CA ALA A 252 -1.62 -9.61 16.73
C ALA A 252 -2.11 -9.25 15.32
N VAL A 253 -1.64 -8.13 14.76
CA VAL A 253 -1.93 -7.74 13.37
C VAL A 253 -1.33 -8.75 12.39
N VAL A 254 -0.06 -9.08 12.56
CA VAL A 254 0.68 -10.00 11.68
C VAL A 254 0.05 -11.39 11.67
N ASP A 255 -0.33 -11.94 12.85
CA ASP A 255 -1.00 -13.24 12.96
C ASP A 255 -2.29 -13.29 12.10
N VAL A 256 -3.10 -12.23 12.16
CA VAL A 256 -4.35 -12.16 11.37
C VAL A 256 -4.05 -12.08 9.88
N LEU A 257 -3.11 -11.25 9.45
CA LEU A 257 -2.76 -11.07 8.05
C LEU A 257 -2.21 -12.36 7.44
N VAL A 258 -1.24 -12.99 8.12
CA VAL A 258 -0.57 -14.21 7.64
C VAL A 258 -1.55 -15.38 7.60
N SER A 259 -2.31 -15.60 8.67
CA SER A 259 -3.23 -16.74 8.73
C SER A 259 -4.25 -16.72 7.60
N ARG A 260 -4.84 -15.55 7.28
CA ARG A 260 -5.83 -15.44 6.21
C ARG A 260 -5.21 -15.60 4.83
N ALA A 261 -4.03 -15.02 4.59
CA ALA A 261 -3.35 -15.14 3.31
C ALA A 261 -2.95 -16.60 3.02
N ILE A 262 -2.43 -17.32 4.01
CA ILE A 262 -2.07 -18.74 3.88
C ILE A 262 -3.34 -19.61 3.71
N THR A 263 -4.40 -19.33 4.47
CA THR A 263 -5.68 -20.05 4.32
C THR A 263 -6.21 -19.92 2.90
N ALA A 264 -6.25 -18.70 2.36
CA ALA A 264 -6.69 -18.47 0.99
C ALA A 264 -5.80 -19.18 -0.03
N ALA A 265 -4.47 -19.09 0.09
CA ALA A 265 -3.56 -19.75 -0.84
C ALA A 265 -3.79 -21.27 -0.87
N LYS A 266 -4.03 -21.89 0.29
CA LYS A 266 -4.33 -23.32 0.38
C LYS A 266 -5.68 -23.69 -0.20
N GLU A 267 -6.74 -22.98 0.17
CA GLU A 267 -8.10 -23.30 -0.25
C GLU A 267 -8.33 -23.09 -1.74
N TYR A 268 -7.66 -22.07 -2.33
CA TYR A 268 -7.69 -21.82 -3.77
C TYR A 268 -6.62 -22.61 -4.55
N GLY A 269 -5.71 -23.30 -3.87
CA GLY A 269 -4.69 -24.14 -4.49
C GLY A 269 -3.53 -23.38 -5.14
N TYR A 270 -3.33 -22.10 -4.80
CA TYR A 270 -2.23 -21.30 -5.32
C TYR A 270 -0.94 -21.48 -4.51
N LYS A 271 0.19 -21.66 -5.21
CA LYS A 271 1.52 -21.87 -4.61
C LYS A 271 2.39 -20.61 -4.56
N LYS A 272 1.91 -19.50 -5.12
CA LYS A 272 2.59 -18.21 -5.11
C LYS A 272 1.77 -17.23 -4.27
N LEU A 273 2.43 -16.49 -3.38
CA LEU A 273 1.84 -15.48 -2.55
C LEU A 273 2.71 -14.22 -2.61
N ALA A 274 2.11 -13.08 -2.91
CA ALA A 274 2.75 -11.77 -2.90
C ALA A 274 2.15 -10.88 -1.80
N ILE A 275 2.95 -9.93 -1.29
CA ILE A 275 2.49 -8.88 -0.39
C ILE A 275 2.76 -7.51 -1.01
N ALA A 276 1.82 -6.58 -0.88
CA ALA A 276 1.88 -5.26 -1.49
C ALA A 276 1.35 -4.17 -0.56
N GLY A 277 1.64 -2.90 -0.89
CA GLY A 277 1.27 -1.73 -0.09
C GLY A 277 2.29 -1.37 0.98
N GLY A 278 2.16 -0.18 1.58
CA GLY A 278 3.16 0.38 2.50
C GLY A 278 3.43 -0.49 3.73
N VAL A 279 2.43 -1.20 4.27
CA VAL A 279 2.60 -2.10 5.41
C VAL A 279 3.32 -3.40 5.01
N ALA A 280 3.41 -3.74 3.73
CA ALA A 280 4.22 -4.87 3.25
C ALA A 280 5.72 -4.70 3.55
N SER A 281 6.19 -3.49 3.84
CA SER A 281 7.57 -3.21 4.28
C SER A 281 7.82 -3.57 5.74
N ASN A 282 6.77 -3.86 6.55
CA ASN A 282 6.90 -4.22 7.96
C ASN A 282 7.73 -5.50 8.12
N SER A 283 8.79 -5.43 8.94
CA SER A 283 9.77 -6.49 9.06
C SER A 283 9.20 -7.78 9.67
N ALA A 284 8.30 -7.66 10.66
CA ALA A 284 7.66 -8.81 11.29
C ALA A 284 6.67 -9.50 10.33
N LEU A 285 5.90 -8.73 9.56
CA LEU A 285 5.00 -9.30 8.54
C LEU A 285 5.77 -10.08 7.49
N ARG A 286 6.87 -9.54 6.96
CA ARG A 286 7.71 -10.22 5.97
C ARG A 286 8.31 -11.51 6.50
N ALA A 287 8.85 -11.47 7.72
CA ALA A 287 9.45 -12.64 8.37
C ALA A 287 8.40 -13.74 8.61
N ALA A 288 7.26 -13.38 9.21
CA ALA A 288 6.20 -14.34 9.51
C ALA A 288 5.56 -14.92 8.23
N MET A 289 5.36 -14.10 7.19
CA MET A 289 4.83 -14.57 5.92
C MET A 289 5.79 -15.56 5.24
N LYS A 290 7.09 -15.22 5.22
CA LYS A 290 8.10 -16.13 4.67
C LYS A 290 8.12 -17.45 5.41
N GLU A 291 8.18 -17.44 6.74
CA GLU A 291 8.15 -18.64 7.57
C GLU A 291 6.89 -19.48 7.31
N ALA A 292 5.73 -18.84 7.21
CA ALA A 292 4.47 -19.51 6.94
C ALA A 292 4.44 -20.13 5.54
N CYS A 293 4.98 -19.47 4.52
CA CYS A 293 5.10 -20.02 3.17
C CYS A 293 6.08 -21.22 3.12
N ASP A 294 7.21 -21.13 3.82
CA ASP A 294 8.22 -22.20 3.87
C ASP A 294 7.68 -23.49 4.56
N LYS A 295 6.69 -23.34 5.46
CA LYS A 295 6.05 -24.46 6.19
C LYS A 295 4.86 -25.09 5.47
N ASN A 296 4.30 -24.43 4.45
CA ASN A 296 3.02 -24.80 3.85
C ASN A 296 3.10 -24.98 2.33
#